data_315232f566c4e114f38105489842a856
#
_entry.id   315232f566c4e114f38105489842a856
#
_cell.length_a   1.000
_cell.length_b   1.000
_cell.length_c   1.000
_cell.angle_alpha   90.00
_cell.angle_beta   90.00
_cell.angle_gamma   90.00
#
_symmetry.space_group_name_H-M   'P 1'
#
loop_
_entity.id
_entity.type
_entity.pdbx_description
1 polymer ?
#
loop_
_entity_poly.entity_id
_entity_poly.type
_entity_poly.pdbx_seq_one_letter_code
_entity_poly.pdbx_strand_id
1 'polypeptide(L)'
;MGSDSSRFAKTAKKTVRRGVSLYKVGASPYWYARIWNSSTAKYIVRSTKETSRIVAAEVAEELYSDLKQKKFLDDIPRAKTFIFFAEKLINQQRRLAGKTRSVAFASDDEKLLKRKNDGILDYFYKRDISLIRTSDITEYFNVLDDNRDKPLSASSKNKHNIIIKKVLRLAYDDGVIQTIPPSPKIERKDNPRISFSEDQYSKFLKGTKEAISRQDSIRGNVISDEFYYFALLIVHSYLRPTRTEAFGIKHDDIEIKDNPPHIQLDVDGKTGRRLSASTEYGVEFYQKLKECNPDFNSPNDYIFLPKMKNRETAARIGQRFFNHVVEQENLKFDKDGNPRSFYSLRHYALQTRLRKSGGAINICEFAKNAGTSVNQLERFYLKFMERSPAQIKNLQTFASE
;
A
#
# COMPACT_ATOMS: atom_id res chain seq x y z
N MET A 1 44.08 35.42 45.61
CA MET A 1 43.58 34.71 44.41
C MET A 1 43.79 33.20 44.69
N GLY A 2 42.78 32.57 45.30
CA GLY A 2 42.79 31.15 45.62
C GLY A 2 42.34 30.34 44.41
N SER A 3 43.14 29.41 43.92
CA SER A 3 42.98 28.66 42.68
C SER A 3 41.73 27.78 42.69
N ASP A 4 40.96 27.90 41.67
CA ASP A 4 39.71 27.15 41.28
C ASP A 4 39.99 25.68 40.91
N SER A 5 41.11 25.07 41.38
CA SER A 5 41.53 23.71 41.07
C SER A 5 40.76 22.61 41.81
N SER A 6 40.01 22.97 42.87
CA SER A 6 39.26 22.02 43.70
C SER A 6 37.95 21.53 43.01
N ARG A 7 37.33 22.36 42.18
CA ARG A 7 36.08 22.02 41.45
C ARG A 7 36.20 20.86 40.49
N PHE A 8 37.38 20.63 39.95
CA PHE A 8 37.65 19.54 38.96
C PHE A 8 38.41 18.35 39.57
N ALA A 9 38.63 18.38 40.88
CA ALA A 9 39.31 17.28 41.59
C ALA A 9 38.49 15.98 41.42
N LYS A 10 39.12 14.93 40.92
CA LYS A 10 38.51 13.62 40.73
C LYS A 10 38.80 12.75 41.93
N THR A 11 37.81 12.06 42.47
CA THR A 11 38.03 11.02 43.49
C THR A 11 38.82 9.84 42.94
N ALA A 12 39.35 9.01 43.84
CA ALA A 12 39.96 7.76 43.45
C ALA A 12 38.98 6.90 42.63
N LYS A 13 39.46 6.33 41.55
CA LYS A 13 38.65 5.48 40.67
C LYS A 13 38.27 4.19 41.38
N LYS A 14 37.00 3.84 41.36
CA LYS A 14 36.49 2.55 41.86
C LYS A 14 36.19 1.66 40.66
N THR A 15 36.88 0.55 40.55
CA THR A 15 36.67 -0.42 39.47
C THR A 15 35.34 -1.15 39.68
N VAL A 16 34.50 -1.21 38.65
CA VAL A 16 33.30 -2.01 38.61
C VAL A 16 33.61 -3.35 37.97
N ARG A 17 34.28 -3.32 36.84
CA ARG A 17 34.84 -4.51 36.14
C ARG A 17 36.01 -4.09 35.26
N ARG A 18 36.66 -5.06 34.60
CA ARG A 18 37.76 -4.77 33.66
C ARG A 18 37.27 -3.82 32.55
N GLY A 19 37.89 -2.64 32.48
CA GLY A 19 37.53 -1.60 31.50
C GLY A 19 36.41 -0.66 31.91
N VAL A 20 35.76 -0.86 33.07
CA VAL A 20 34.70 0.01 33.59
C VAL A 20 35.04 0.47 35.00
N SER A 21 35.04 1.78 35.24
CA SER A 21 35.32 2.37 36.56
C SER A 21 34.40 3.58 36.81
N LEU A 22 34.16 3.84 38.10
CA LEU A 22 33.40 4.99 38.58
C LEU A 22 34.34 5.97 39.28
N TYR A 23 34.02 7.26 39.19
CA TYR A 23 34.65 8.33 39.98
C TYR A 23 33.65 9.48 40.19
N LYS A 24 33.92 10.31 41.20
CA LYS A 24 33.17 11.58 41.38
C LYS A 24 34.05 12.76 40.99
N VAL A 25 33.37 13.86 40.60
CA VAL A 25 33.97 15.14 40.33
C VAL A 25 33.50 16.10 41.42
N GLY A 26 34.39 16.90 42.01
CA GLY A 26 34.06 17.77 43.15
C GLY A 26 32.85 18.70 42.94
N ALA A 27 32.61 19.10 41.70
CA ALA A 27 31.48 19.99 41.35
C ALA A 27 30.15 19.23 41.09
N SER A 28 30.09 17.91 41.29
CA SER A 28 28.90 17.13 40.98
C SER A 28 28.57 16.11 42.05
N PRO A 29 27.34 15.99 42.52
CA PRO A 29 26.92 14.94 43.43
C PRO A 29 26.91 13.53 42.81
N TYR A 30 26.92 13.46 41.49
CA TYR A 30 26.72 12.24 40.74
C TYR A 30 28.01 11.50 40.47
N TRP A 31 27.91 10.16 40.35
CA TRP A 31 28.97 9.32 39.87
C TRP A 31 29.10 9.39 38.35
N TYR A 32 30.32 9.28 37.83
CA TYR A 32 30.64 9.23 36.41
C TYR A 32 31.21 7.85 36.09
N ALA A 33 30.58 7.19 35.08
CA ALA A 33 31.09 5.97 34.50
C ALA A 33 32.21 6.30 33.50
N ARG A 34 33.32 5.59 33.59
CA ARG A 34 34.45 5.66 32.66
C ARG A 34 34.65 4.28 32.06
N ILE A 35 34.33 4.17 30.75
CA ILE A 35 34.28 2.92 30.00
C ILE A 35 35.38 2.92 28.94
N TRP A 36 36.21 1.89 28.90
CA TRP A 36 37.24 1.74 27.89
C TRP A 36 36.63 1.33 26.54
N ASN A 37 36.87 2.10 25.49
CA ASN A 37 36.52 1.75 24.12
C ASN A 37 37.79 1.26 23.39
N SER A 38 37.84 -0.04 23.12
CA SER A 38 39.00 -0.67 22.48
C SER A 38 39.14 -0.31 20.99
N SER A 39 38.03 0.07 20.30
CA SER A 39 38.09 0.45 18.89
C SER A 39 38.78 1.80 18.68
N THR A 40 38.59 2.74 19.61
CA THR A 40 39.17 4.09 19.51
C THR A 40 40.35 4.30 20.42
N ALA A 41 40.72 3.29 21.23
CA ALA A 41 41.74 3.37 22.28
C ALA A 41 41.52 4.58 23.22
N LYS A 42 40.26 4.96 23.47
CA LYS A 42 39.88 6.10 24.34
C LYS A 42 38.85 5.68 25.36
N TYR A 43 38.75 6.44 26.44
CA TYR A 43 37.69 6.27 27.42
C TYR A 43 36.44 7.10 27.06
N ILE A 44 35.28 6.47 27.09
CA ILE A 44 34.00 7.13 27.09
C ILE A 44 33.63 7.45 28.55
N VAL A 45 33.26 8.70 28.81
CA VAL A 45 32.84 9.17 30.15
C VAL A 45 31.40 9.64 30.06
N ARG A 46 30.54 9.13 30.96
CA ARG A 46 29.14 9.49 31.09
C ARG A 46 28.78 9.68 32.56
N SER A 47 27.92 10.66 32.84
CA SER A 47 27.29 10.76 34.16
C SER A 47 26.27 9.64 34.31
N THR A 48 26.26 8.95 35.44
CA THR A 48 25.24 7.95 35.77
C THR A 48 23.96 8.61 36.30
N LYS A 49 24.02 9.90 36.65
CA LYS A 49 22.96 10.65 37.35
C LYS A 49 22.58 10.04 38.70
N GLU A 50 23.44 9.17 39.28
CA GLU A 50 23.23 8.49 40.55
C GLU A 50 24.17 9.00 41.59
N THR A 51 23.66 9.17 42.81
CA THR A 51 24.44 9.56 44.01
C THR A 51 24.96 8.33 44.78
N SER A 52 24.21 7.24 44.73
CA SER A 52 24.59 5.94 45.29
C SER A 52 25.62 5.26 44.40
N ARG A 53 26.70 4.76 45.02
CA ARG A 53 27.75 4.01 44.30
C ARG A 53 27.23 2.67 43.72
N ILE A 54 26.34 2.01 44.46
CA ILE A 54 25.82 0.69 44.07
C ILE A 54 24.98 0.85 42.80
N VAL A 55 24.01 1.75 42.83
CA VAL A 55 23.15 2.02 41.69
C VAL A 55 23.93 2.59 40.49
N ALA A 56 24.91 3.45 40.75
CA ALA A 56 25.81 3.95 39.72
C ALA A 56 26.66 2.82 39.06
N ALA A 57 26.98 1.75 39.79
CA ALA A 57 27.67 0.60 39.21
C ALA A 57 26.74 -0.19 38.25
N GLU A 58 25.49 -0.39 38.62
CA GLU A 58 24.46 -1.02 37.75
C GLU A 58 24.26 -0.23 36.45
N VAL A 59 24.06 1.09 36.58
CA VAL A 59 23.95 1.97 35.39
C VAL A 59 25.22 1.95 34.55
N ALA A 60 26.41 1.86 35.15
CA ALA A 60 27.67 1.77 34.40
C ALA A 60 27.81 0.43 33.66
N GLU A 61 27.29 -0.66 34.20
CA GLU A 61 27.27 -1.97 33.55
C GLU A 61 26.27 -1.99 32.39
N GLU A 62 25.09 -1.37 32.56
CA GLU A 62 24.11 -1.20 31.51
C GLU A 62 24.68 -0.39 30.35
N LEU A 63 25.28 0.78 30.65
CA LEU A 63 25.96 1.62 29.64
C LEU A 63 27.12 0.85 28.94
N TYR A 64 27.84 0.00 29.65
CA TYR A 64 28.88 -0.84 29.05
C TYR A 64 28.28 -1.89 28.11
N SER A 65 27.17 -2.50 28.50
CA SER A 65 26.44 -3.49 27.69
C SER A 65 25.90 -2.86 26.41
N ASP A 66 25.29 -1.68 26.52
CA ASP A 66 24.79 -0.91 25.37
C ASP A 66 25.93 -0.53 24.40
N LEU A 67 27.04 -0.04 24.94
CA LEU A 67 28.20 0.31 24.12
C LEU A 67 28.87 -0.93 23.48
N LYS A 68 28.84 -2.06 24.16
CA LYS A 68 29.34 -3.34 23.63
C LYS A 68 28.39 -3.86 22.51
N GLN A 69 27.11 -3.73 22.72
CA GLN A 69 26.09 -4.11 21.71
C GLN A 69 26.19 -3.22 20.48
N LYS A 70 26.32 -1.88 20.66
CA LYS A 70 26.59 -0.95 19.56
C LYS A 70 27.89 -1.29 18.83
N LYS A 71 28.97 -1.58 19.56
CA LYS A 71 30.22 -1.99 18.96
C LYS A 71 30.08 -3.30 18.18
N PHE A 72 29.39 -4.29 18.75
CA PHE A 72 29.11 -5.54 18.04
C PHE A 72 28.37 -5.32 16.72
N LEU A 73 27.40 -4.37 16.70
CA LEU A 73 26.70 -4.00 15.49
C LEU A 73 27.57 -3.22 14.49
N ASP A 74 28.53 -2.40 14.99
CA ASP A 74 29.49 -1.67 14.15
C ASP A 74 30.65 -2.53 13.62
N ASP A 75 30.96 -3.65 14.30
CA ASP A 75 31.98 -4.64 13.88
C ASP A 75 31.45 -5.61 12.80
N ILE A 76 30.13 -5.62 12.50
CA ILE A 76 29.57 -6.42 11.40
C ILE A 76 30.04 -5.82 10.07
N PRO A 77 30.73 -6.59 9.22
CA PRO A 77 31.13 -6.10 7.90
C PRO A 77 29.91 -5.58 7.13
N ARG A 78 30.02 -4.38 6.56
CA ARG A 78 28.90 -3.75 5.81
C ARG A 78 28.28 -4.72 4.81
N ALA A 79 29.09 -5.53 4.14
CA ALA A 79 28.66 -6.55 3.18
C ALA A 79 27.78 -7.68 3.78
N LYS A 80 27.70 -7.78 5.11
CA LYS A 80 26.84 -8.76 5.82
C LYS A 80 25.62 -8.12 6.48
N THR A 81 25.42 -6.81 6.33
CA THR A 81 24.30 -6.12 6.99
C THR A 81 23.04 -6.16 6.12
N PHE A 82 21.86 -6.16 6.76
CA PHE A 82 20.57 -6.09 6.07
C PHE A 82 20.46 -4.86 5.17
N ILE A 83 20.94 -3.69 5.62
CA ILE A 83 20.91 -2.45 4.83
C ILE A 83 21.67 -2.58 3.52
N PHE A 84 22.82 -3.24 3.50
CA PHE A 84 23.61 -3.43 2.27
C PHE A 84 22.79 -4.13 1.19
N PHE A 85 22.07 -5.20 1.54
CA PHE A 85 21.21 -5.93 0.60
C PHE A 85 19.91 -5.17 0.26
N ALA A 86 19.38 -4.38 1.20
CA ALA A 86 18.26 -3.50 0.91
C ALA A 86 18.62 -2.41 -0.11
N GLU A 87 19.80 -1.78 0.02
CA GLU A 87 20.33 -0.83 -0.96
C GLU A 87 20.57 -1.51 -2.33
N LYS A 88 21.12 -2.72 -2.33
CA LYS A 88 21.30 -3.53 -3.54
C LYS A 88 19.95 -3.80 -4.22
N LEU A 89 18.93 -4.18 -3.48
CA LEU A 89 17.56 -4.37 -3.98
C LEU A 89 17.01 -3.09 -4.61
N ILE A 90 17.10 -1.96 -3.92
CA ILE A 90 16.62 -0.67 -4.43
C ILE A 90 17.30 -0.32 -5.76
N ASN A 91 18.61 -0.48 -5.82
CA ASN A 91 19.38 -0.17 -7.03
C ASN A 91 19.01 -1.10 -8.20
N GLN A 92 18.81 -2.40 -7.96
CA GLN A 92 18.34 -3.34 -8.97
C GLN A 92 16.96 -2.95 -9.49
N GLN A 93 16.03 -2.65 -8.60
CA GLN A 93 14.66 -2.28 -8.96
C GLN A 93 14.60 -0.96 -9.75
N ARG A 94 15.41 0.03 -9.37
CA ARG A 94 15.51 1.30 -10.10
C ARG A 94 16.03 1.10 -11.54
N ARG A 95 16.95 0.15 -11.76
CA ARG A 95 17.44 -0.19 -13.13
C ARG A 95 16.36 -0.84 -14.00
N LEU A 96 15.41 -1.55 -13.40
CA LEU A 96 14.30 -2.22 -14.09
C LEU A 96 13.07 -1.31 -14.27
N ALA A 97 12.97 -0.25 -13.46
CA ALA A 97 11.84 0.69 -13.48
C ALA A 97 11.72 1.42 -14.83
N GLY A 98 10.53 1.43 -15.40
CA GLY A 98 10.26 2.03 -16.70
C GLY A 98 10.75 1.22 -17.90
N LYS A 99 11.36 0.04 -17.68
CA LYS A 99 11.81 -0.89 -18.75
C LYS A 99 10.98 -2.17 -18.71
N THR A 100 11.35 -3.09 -17.81
CA THR A 100 10.65 -4.37 -17.63
C THR A 100 9.67 -4.38 -16.47
N ARG A 101 9.71 -3.35 -15.62
CA ARG A 101 8.83 -3.16 -14.46
C ARG A 101 8.30 -1.72 -14.40
N SER A 102 7.10 -1.55 -13.85
CA SER A 102 6.54 -0.21 -13.65
C SER A 102 7.39 0.62 -12.68
N VAL A 103 7.44 1.94 -12.88
CA VAL A 103 8.14 2.87 -11.97
C VAL A 103 7.61 2.76 -10.53
N ALA A 104 6.30 2.55 -10.37
CA ALA A 104 5.67 2.38 -9.06
C ALA A 104 6.23 1.18 -8.28
N PHE A 105 6.61 0.10 -8.97
CA PHE A 105 7.16 -1.11 -8.35
C PHE A 105 8.43 -0.82 -7.51
N ALA A 106 9.37 -0.08 -8.08
CA ALA A 106 10.60 0.29 -7.36
C ALA A 106 10.33 1.29 -6.23
N SER A 107 9.46 2.28 -6.50
CA SER A 107 9.10 3.30 -5.53
C SER A 107 8.35 2.75 -4.31
N ASP A 108 7.48 1.79 -4.49
CA ASP A 108 6.68 1.22 -3.40
C ASP A 108 7.54 0.38 -2.44
N ASP A 109 8.45 -0.43 -2.96
CA ASP A 109 9.37 -1.22 -2.14
C ASP A 109 10.34 -0.29 -1.38
N GLU A 110 10.89 0.74 -2.04
CA GLU A 110 11.77 1.73 -1.40
C GLU A 110 11.06 2.50 -0.28
N LYS A 111 9.80 2.91 -0.49
CA LYS A 111 9.00 3.58 0.54
C LYS A 111 8.82 2.70 1.78
N LEU A 112 8.48 1.42 1.60
CA LEU A 112 8.32 0.50 2.73
C LEU A 112 9.64 0.18 3.43
N LEU A 113 10.77 0.14 2.71
CA LEU A 113 12.09 -0.02 3.32
C LEU A 113 12.48 1.18 4.17
N LYS A 114 12.29 2.41 3.65
CA LYS A 114 12.83 3.66 4.23
C LYS A 114 11.81 4.50 5.00
N ARG A 115 10.57 4.03 5.20
CA ARG A 115 9.56 4.80 5.94
C ARG A 115 10.05 5.05 7.36
N LYS A 116 9.95 6.28 7.83
CA LYS A 116 10.32 6.64 9.20
C LYS A 116 9.34 6.05 10.21
N ASN A 117 9.84 5.57 11.32
CA ASN A 117 9.14 5.02 12.49
C ASN A 117 8.53 3.63 12.30
N ASP A 118 8.27 3.19 11.05
CA ASP A 118 7.65 1.89 10.78
C ASP A 118 8.23 1.19 9.53
N GLY A 119 9.37 1.67 9.06
CA GLY A 119 10.09 1.08 7.93
C GLY A 119 10.82 -0.21 8.31
N ILE A 120 11.03 -1.07 7.31
CA ILE A 120 11.76 -2.32 7.50
C ILE A 120 13.20 -2.02 7.98
N LEU A 121 13.81 -0.94 7.48
CA LEU A 121 15.17 -0.54 7.86
C LEU A 121 15.24 0.02 9.29
N ASP A 122 14.18 0.58 9.86
CA ASP A 122 14.19 1.06 11.23
C ASP A 122 14.43 -0.10 12.23
N TYR A 123 13.99 -1.32 11.87
CA TYR A 123 14.15 -2.51 12.70
C TYR A 123 15.40 -3.34 12.34
N PHE A 124 15.66 -3.56 11.04
CA PHE A 124 16.71 -4.49 10.57
C PHE A 124 18.02 -3.80 10.17
N TYR A 125 18.14 -2.50 10.20
CA TYR A 125 19.21 -1.69 9.62
C TYR A 125 20.60 -2.33 9.57
N LYS A 126 21.28 -2.44 10.72
CA LYS A 126 22.63 -2.99 10.83
C LYS A 126 22.67 -4.46 11.30
N ARG A 127 21.55 -5.16 11.33
CA ARG A 127 21.53 -6.57 11.74
C ARG A 127 22.32 -7.41 10.76
N ASP A 128 23.07 -8.38 11.27
CA ASP A 128 23.73 -9.38 10.45
C ASP A 128 22.66 -10.22 9.75
N ILE A 129 22.66 -10.20 8.42
CA ILE A 129 21.63 -10.86 7.61
C ILE A 129 21.65 -12.38 7.77
N SER A 130 22.83 -12.96 8.14
CA SER A 130 23.00 -14.39 8.36
C SER A 130 22.36 -14.89 9.66
N LEU A 131 22.07 -13.97 10.58
CA LEU A 131 21.46 -14.29 11.87
C LEU A 131 19.95 -14.08 11.90
N ILE A 132 19.37 -13.52 10.84
CA ILE A 132 17.93 -13.26 10.78
C ILE A 132 17.17 -14.58 10.65
N ARG A 133 16.23 -14.80 11.59
CA ARG A 133 15.34 -15.96 11.68
C ARG A 133 13.89 -15.57 11.49
N THR A 134 13.03 -16.57 11.31
CA THR A 134 11.57 -16.37 11.27
C THR A 134 11.03 -15.66 12.51
N SER A 135 11.60 -15.97 13.71
CA SER A 135 11.26 -15.30 14.96
C SER A 135 11.50 -13.79 14.91
N ASP A 136 12.62 -13.35 14.30
CA ASP A 136 12.93 -11.91 14.19
C ASP A 136 11.91 -11.19 13.29
N ILE A 137 11.42 -11.86 12.23
CA ILE A 137 10.39 -11.31 11.35
C ILE A 137 9.04 -11.27 12.06
N THR A 138 8.74 -12.26 12.90
CA THR A 138 7.53 -12.26 13.74
C THR A 138 7.57 -11.13 14.74
N GLU A 139 8.69 -10.98 15.45
CA GLU A 139 8.89 -9.90 16.41
C GLU A 139 8.79 -8.51 15.77
N TYR A 140 9.34 -8.35 14.57
CA TYR A 140 9.15 -7.13 13.79
C TYR A 140 7.68 -6.77 13.59
N PHE A 141 6.81 -7.74 13.30
CA PHE A 141 5.38 -7.49 13.16
C PHE A 141 4.69 -7.18 14.48
N ASN A 142 5.13 -7.79 15.59
CA ASN A 142 4.63 -7.47 16.93
C ASN A 142 4.95 -6.02 17.27
N VAL A 143 6.21 -5.61 17.12
CA VAL A 143 6.64 -4.22 17.35
C VAL A 143 5.88 -3.21 16.46
N LEU A 144 5.59 -3.57 15.21
CA LEU A 144 4.80 -2.71 14.32
C LEU A 144 3.35 -2.58 14.78
N ASP A 145 2.76 -3.63 15.33
CA ASP A 145 1.39 -3.61 15.84
C ASP A 145 1.30 -2.87 17.18
N ASP A 146 2.25 -3.08 18.08
CA ASP A 146 2.31 -2.45 19.41
C ASP A 146 2.48 -0.92 19.32
N ASN A 147 3.17 -0.44 18.29
CA ASN A 147 3.37 0.99 18.04
C ASN A 147 2.18 1.67 17.33
N ARG A 148 1.00 1.02 17.24
CA ARG A 148 -0.16 1.52 16.50
C ARG A 148 -1.46 1.33 17.25
N ASP A 149 -2.37 2.29 17.12
CA ASP A 149 -3.74 2.17 17.65
C ASP A 149 -4.51 0.98 17.04
N LYS A 150 -4.18 0.62 15.78
CA LYS A 150 -4.75 -0.53 15.08
C LYS A 150 -3.64 -1.37 14.45
N PRO A 151 -3.65 -2.69 14.67
CA PRO A 151 -2.71 -3.59 14.05
C PRO A 151 -2.68 -3.48 12.52
N LEU A 152 -1.53 -3.76 11.92
CA LEU A 152 -1.40 -3.80 10.47
C LEU A 152 -2.30 -4.89 9.87
N SER A 153 -2.97 -4.54 8.77
CA SER A 153 -3.74 -5.55 8.03
C SER A 153 -2.83 -6.68 7.53
N ALA A 154 -3.37 -7.89 7.44
CA ALA A 154 -2.66 -9.05 6.90
C ALA A 154 -2.06 -8.77 5.50
N SER A 155 -2.76 -8.00 4.66
CA SER A 155 -2.26 -7.57 3.35
C SER A 155 -1.02 -6.68 3.46
N SER A 156 -0.99 -5.76 4.42
CA SER A 156 0.16 -4.88 4.67
C SER A 156 1.35 -5.67 5.21
N LYS A 157 1.14 -6.52 6.22
CA LYS A 157 2.18 -7.43 6.73
C LYS A 157 2.78 -8.30 5.64
N ASN A 158 1.95 -8.84 4.74
CA ASN A 158 2.42 -9.61 3.59
C ASN A 158 3.29 -8.80 2.63
N LYS A 159 3.01 -7.51 2.41
CA LYS A 159 3.88 -6.64 1.59
C LYS A 159 5.26 -6.48 2.23
N HIS A 160 5.34 -6.23 3.54
CA HIS A 160 6.61 -6.18 4.27
C HIS A 160 7.35 -7.50 4.16
N ASN A 161 6.66 -8.62 4.35
CA ASN A 161 7.22 -9.97 4.26
C ASN A 161 7.83 -10.27 2.89
N ILE A 162 7.14 -9.88 1.81
CA ILE A 162 7.64 -10.00 0.44
C ILE A 162 8.94 -9.22 0.26
N ILE A 163 9.03 -8.01 0.79
CA ILE A 163 10.23 -7.17 0.65
C ILE A 163 11.38 -7.74 1.46
N ILE A 164 11.15 -8.14 2.72
CA ILE A 164 12.16 -8.81 3.55
C ILE A 164 12.69 -10.04 2.82
N LYS A 165 11.81 -10.86 2.26
CA LYS A 165 12.19 -12.05 1.49
C LYS A 165 13.01 -11.72 0.24
N LYS A 166 12.71 -10.61 -0.46
CA LYS A 166 13.52 -10.13 -1.59
C LYS A 166 14.94 -9.76 -1.15
N VAL A 167 15.08 -9.08 -0.01
CA VAL A 167 16.38 -8.70 0.55
C VAL A 167 17.18 -9.94 0.94
N LEU A 168 16.56 -10.89 1.66
CA LEU A 168 17.17 -12.15 2.04
C LEU A 168 17.56 -13.00 0.81
N ARG A 169 16.76 -12.97 -0.24
CA ARG A 169 17.06 -13.67 -1.50
C ARG A 169 18.36 -13.16 -2.13
N LEU A 170 18.60 -11.86 -2.14
CA LEU A 170 19.86 -11.30 -2.65
C LEU A 170 21.08 -11.76 -1.83
N ALA A 171 20.92 -11.87 -0.50
CA ALA A 171 21.98 -12.39 0.34
C ALA A 171 22.24 -13.89 0.12
N TYR A 172 21.20 -14.65 -0.19
CA TYR A 172 21.29 -16.04 -0.59
C TYR A 172 22.00 -16.20 -1.94
N ASP A 173 21.59 -15.42 -2.92
CA ASP A 173 22.17 -15.45 -4.27
C ASP A 173 23.64 -15.03 -4.28
N ASP A 174 24.06 -14.18 -3.33
CA ASP A 174 25.47 -13.78 -3.12
C ASP A 174 26.25 -14.80 -2.21
N GLY A 175 25.63 -15.87 -1.75
CA GLY A 175 26.26 -16.89 -0.91
C GLY A 175 26.52 -16.47 0.55
N VAL A 176 25.97 -15.33 1.01
CA VAL A 176 26.15 -14.83 2.37
C VAL A 176 25.28 -15.62 3.37
N ILE A 177 24.13 -16.09 2.94
CA ILE A 177 23.29 -17.01 3.70
C ILE A 177 23.06 -18.28 2.89
N GLN A 178 22.98 -19.42 3.57
CA GLN A 178 22.78 -20.72 2.92
C GLN A 178 21.30 -21.10 2.77
N THR A 179 20.44 -20.53 3.59
CA THR A 179 18.99 -20.76 3.56
C THR A 179 18.24 -19.48 3.81
N ILE A 180 17.10 -19.32 3.17
CA ILE A 180 16.18 -18.21 3.43
C ILE A 180 15.21 -18.66 4.53
N PRO A 181 15.13 -17.96 5.68
CA PRO A 181 14.19 -18.34 6.73
C PRO A 181 12.76 -18.31 6.20
N PRO A 182 11.92 -19.29 6.58
CA PRO A 182 10.51 -19.29 6.19
C PRO A 182 9.81 -18.04 6.69
N SER A 183 8.92 -17.51 5.88
CA SER A 183 8.11 -16.35 6.27
C SER A 183 7.08 -16.74 7.32
N PRO A 184 6.81 -15.89 8.33
CA PRO A 184 5.71 -16.10 9.26
C PRO A 184 4.39 -16.30 8.52
N LYS A 185 3.58 -17.26 8.98
CA LYS A 185 2.26 -17.48 8.42
C LYS A 185 1.34 -16.33 8.83
N ILE A 186 0.86 -15.58 7.86
CA ILE A 186 -0.08 -14.48 8.07
C ILE A 186 -1.42 -14.89 7.49
N GLU A 187 -2.40 -15.11 8.36
CA GLU A 187 -3.75 -15.47 7.93
C GLU A 187 -4.39 -14.31 7.17
N ARG A 188 -4.87 -14.60 5.98
CA ARG A 188 -5.60 -13.64 5.14
C ARG A 188 -7.09 -13.90 5.28
N LYS A 189 -7.82 -12.90 5.74
CA LYS A 189 -9.27 -12.86 5.58
C LYS A 189 -9.58 -12.11 4.31
N ASP A 190 -10.32 -12.76 3.41
CA ASP A 190 -10.85 -12.06 2.23
C ASP A 190 -11.89 -11.05 2.71
N ASN A 191 -11.61 -9.79 2.48
CA ASN A 191 -12.56 -8.72 2.67
C ASN A 191 -12.94 -8.17 1.29
N PRO A 192 -14.02 -8.70 0.68
CA PRO A 192 -14.46 -8.23 -0.61
C PRO A 192 -14.85 -6.76 -0.50
N ARG A 193 -14.43 -5.97 -1.47
CA ARG A 193 -14.86 -4.57 -1.53
C ARG A 193 -16.35 -4.51 -1.78
N ILE A 194 -16.99 -3.54 -1.16
CA ILE A 194 -18.43 -3.38 -1.18
C ILE A 194 -18.88 -2.85 -2.53
N SER A 195 -19.97 -3.43 -2.99
CA SER A 195 -20.74 -3.02 -4.15
C SER A 195 -21.91 -2.11 -3.75
N PHE A 196 -22.71 -1.76 -4.72
CA PHE A 196 -24.04 -1.17 -4.54
C PHE A 196 -25.12 -2.24 -4.79
N SER A 197 -26.28 -2.10 -4.14
CA SER A 197 -27.53 -2.69 -4.63
C SER A 197 -28.05 -1.87 -5.84
N GLU A 198 -29.08 -2.36 -6.55
CA GLU A 198 -29.67 -1.59 -7.66
C GLU A 198 -30.29 -0.28 -7.18
N ASP A 199 -30.97 -0.28 -6.03
CA ASP A 199 -31.55 0.93 -5.43
C ASP A 199 -30.48 1.92 -5.00
N GLN A 200 -29.40 1.42 -4.39
CA GLN A 200 -28.27 2.25 -3.97
C GLN A 200 -27.55 2.86 -5.18
N TYR A 201 -27.41 2.11 -6.27
CA TYR A 201 -26.81 2.63 -7.50
C TYR A 201 -27.73 3.68 -8.15
N SER A 202 -29.03 3.43 -8.21
CA SER A 202 -30.03 4.42 -8.69
C SER A 202 -30.00 5.68 -7.84
N LYS A 203 -29.89 5.55 -6.51
CA LYS A 203 -29.75 6.67 -5.59
C LYS A 203 -28.44 7.44 -5.83
N PHE A 204 -27.31 6.77 -6.07
CA PHE A 204 -26.05 7.40 -6.43
C PHE A 204 -26.17 8.22 -7.73
N LEU A 205 -26.83 7.68 -8.77
CA LEU A 205 -27.04 8.38 -10.03
C LEU A 205 -27.93 9.62 -9.86
N LYS A 206 -29.02 9.49 -9.07
CA LYS A 206 -29.90 10.62 -8.74
C LYS A 206 -29.17 11.71 -7.98
N GLY A 207 -28.43 11.33 -6.91
CA GLY A 207 -27.62 12.26 -6.13
C GLY A 207 -26.51 12.94 -6.94
N THR A 208 -25.96 12.24 -7.96
CA THR A 208 -25.02 12.87 -8.90
C THR A 208 -25.68 13.96 -9.72
N LYS A 209 -26.90 13.73 -10.26
CA LYS A 209 -27.67 14.75 -11.00
C LYS A 209 -28.07 15.94 -10.12
N GLU A 210 -28.42 15.68 -8.86
CA GLU A 210 -28.73 16.74 -7.90
C GLU A 210 -27.47 17.58 -7.58
N ALA A 211 -26.29 16.94 -7.39
CA ALA A 211 -25.06 17.67 -7.21
C ALA A 211 -24.68 18.54 -8.44
N ILE A 212 -24.94 18.06 -9.64
CA ILE A 212 -24.77 18.84 -10.88
C ILE A 212 -25.72 20.05 -10.90
N SER A 213 -27.01 19.85 -10.58
CA SER A 213 -28.01 20.93 -10.54
C SER A 213 -27.67 22.00 -9.51
N ARG A 214 -27.05 21.62 -8.38
CA ARG A 214 -26.56 22.56 -7.36
C ARG A 214 -25.23 23.20 -7.71
N GLN A 215 -24.58 22.78 -8.81
CA GLN A 215 -23.20 23.17 -9.16
C GLN A 215 -22.18 22.92 -8.05
N ASP A 216 -22.28 21.76 -7.38
CA ASP A 216 -21.39 21.41 -6.28
C ASP A 216 -19.94 21.42 -6.76
N SER A 217 -19.07 22.10 -5.99
CA SER A 217 -17.65 22.26 -6.32
C SER A 217 -16.76 21.74 -5.21
N ILE A 218 -15.74 20.97 -5.59
CA ILE A 218 -14.79 20.36 -4.65
C ILE A 218 -13.38 20.79 -5.02
N ARG A 219 -12.78 21.62 -4.17
CA ARG A 219 -11.45 22.20 -4.39
C ARG A 219 -11.31 22.87 -5.76
N GLY A 220 -12.32 23.66 -6.12
CA GLY A 220 -12.36 24.42 -7.38
C GLY A 220 -12.71 23.60 -8.62
N ASN A 221 -13.11 22.34 -8.49
CA ASN A 221 -13.60 21.51 -9.59
C ASN A 221 -15.09 21.27 -9.41
N VAL A 222 -15.89 21.66 -10.40
CA VAL A 222 -17.35 21.51 -10.39
C VAL A 222 -17.73 20.10 -10.84
N ILE A 223 -18.71 19.49 -10.18
CA ILE A 223 -19.32 18.24 -10.62
C ILE A 223 -20.23 18.56 -11.81
N SER A 224 -19.99 17.90 -12.93
CA SER A 224 -20.71 18.16 -14.19
C SER A 224 -21.25 16.86 -14.80
N ASP A 225 -22.04 17.00 -15.87
CA ASP A 225 -22.55 15.87 -16.66
C ASP A 225 -21.43 14.96 -17.18
N GLU A 226 -20.22 15.49 -17.38
CA GLU A 226 -19.04 14.71 -17.72
C GLU A 226 -18.76 13.62 -16.68
N PHE A 227 -18.81 13.94 -15.38
CA PHE A 227 -18.63 12.95 -14.32
C PHE A 227 -19.76 11.91 -14.31
N TYR A 228 -21.00 12.34 -14.54
CA TYR A 228 -22.15 11.45 -14.58
C TYR A 228 -22.01 10.40 -15.69
N TYR A 229 -21.76 10.85 -16.94
CA TYR A 229 -21.61 9.94 -18.07
C TYR A 229 -20.34 9.09 -17.98
N PHE A 230 -19.27 9.62 -17.40
CA PHE A 230 -18.07 8.84 -17.15
C PHE A 230 -18.30 7.71 -16.12
N ALA A 231 -19.06 7.97 -15.06
CA ALA A 231 -19.43 6.94 -14.10
C ALA A 231 -20.30 5.84 -14.73
N LEU A 232 -21.25 6.20 -15.59
CA LEU A 232 -22.04 5.27 -16.39
C LEU A 232 -21.15 4.45 -17.33
N LEU A 233 -20.24 5.09 -18.05
CA LEU A 233 -19.32 4.42 -18.96
C LEU A 233 -18.45 3.39 -18.23
N ILE A 234 -17.93 3.72 -17.05
CA ILE A 234 -17.17 2.78 -16.22
C ILE A 234 -17.98 1.52 -15.90
N VAL A 235 -19.23 1.68 -15.53
CA VAL A 235 -20.13 0.57 -15.19
C VAL A 235 -20.41 -0.29 -16.42
N HIS A 236 -20.77 0.34 -17.53
CA HIS A 236 -21.19 -0.34 -18.76
C HIS A 236 -20.02 -0.91 -19.59
N SER A 237 -18.78 -0.51 -19.27
CA SER A 237 -17.56 -1.04 -19.90
C SER A 237 -16.68 -1.85 -18.94
N TYR A 238 -17.15 -2.12 -17.73
CA TYR A 238 -16.43 -2.91 -16.71
C TYR A 238 -15.02 -2.40 -16.40
N LEU A 239 -14.76 -1.09 -16.51
CA LEU A 239 -13.44 -0.50 -16.37
C LEU A 239 -13.03 -0.37 -14.90
N ARG A 240 -11.73 -0.49 -14.65
CA ARG A 240 -11.15 -0.09 -13.34
C ARG A 240 -11.01 1.43 -13.32
N PRO A 241 -11.50 2.13 -12.29
CA PRO A 241 -11.32 3.57 -12.16
C PRO A 241 -9.89 3.89 -11.71
N THR A 242 -8.91 3.57 -12.54
CA THR A 242 -7.48 3.81 -12.30
C THR A 242 -6.92 4.74 -13.36
N ARG A 243 -5.79 5.40 -13.03
CA ARG A 243 -5.12 6.36 -13.93
C ARG A 243 -4.71 5.75 -15.28
N THR A 244 -4.39 4.46 -15.30
CA THR A 244 -3.92 3.74 -16.49
C THR A 244 -5.05 3.03 -17.24
N GLU A 245 -6.24 2.90 -16.65
CA GLU A 245 -7.39 2.28 -17.29
C GLU A 245 -8.46 3.36 -17.54
N ALA A 246 -9.56 3.43 -16.81
CA ALA A 246 -10.66 4.37 -17.14
C ALA A 246 -10.20 5.82 -17.31
N PHE A 247 -9.32 6.32 -16.44
CA PHE A 247 -8.83 7.69 -16.55
C PHE A 247 -7.73 7.88 -17.62
N GLY A 248 -7.17 6.80 -18.15
CA GLY A 248 -6.14 6.84 -19.19
C GLY A 248 -6.64 6.74 -20.60
N ILE A 249 -7.92 6.41 -20.81
CA ILE A 249 -8.52 6.19 -22.13
C ILE A 249 -8.57 7.49 -22.90
N LYS A 250 -8.18 7.42 -24.17
CA LYS A 250 -8.26 8.47 -25.15
C LYS A 250 -9.33 8.13 -26.20
N HIS A 251 -9.71 9.10 -27.03
CA HIS A 251 -10.65 8.85 -28.12
C HIS A 251 -10.12 7.83 -29.15
N ASP A 252 -8.80 7.78 -29.37
CA ASP A 252 -8.15 6.81 -30.26
C ASP A 252 -8.19 5.36 -29.73
N ASP A 253 -8.44 5.19 -28.43
CA ASP A 253 -8.59 3.87 -27.81
C ASP A 253 -10.02 3.31 -27.95
N ILE A 254 -10.94 4.03 -28.60
CA ILE A 254 -12.36 3.70 -28.66
C ILE A 254 -12.82 3.55 -30.10
N GLU A 255 -13.39 2.40 -30.43
CA GLU A 255 -14.05 2.13 -31.70
C GLU A 255 -15.53 1.81 -31.46
N ILE A 256 -16.43 2.48 -32.20
CA ILE A 256 -17.86 2.16 -32.17
C ILE A 256 -18.12 1.02 -33.14
N LYS A 257 -18.81 -0.03 -32.66
CA LYS A 257 -19.25 -1.18 -33.45
C LYS A 257 -20.78 -1.19 -33.52
N ASP A 258 -21.32 -1.52 -34.67
CA ASP A 258 -22.78 -1.43 -34.93
C ASP A 258 -23.51 -2.75 -34.75
N ASN A 259 -22.83 -3.88 -34.90
CA ASN A 259 -23.47 -5.20 -34.86
C ASN A 259 -22.71 -6.23 -33.97
N PRO A 260 -23.20 -6.47 -32.73
CA PRO A 260 -24.22 -5.67 -32.02
C PRO A 260 -23.66 -4.31 -31.59
N PRO A 261 -24.52 -3.30 -31.33
CA PRO A 261 -24.07 -1.97 -30.94
C PRO A 261 -23.26 -2.00 -29.63
N HIS A 262 -22.01 -1.55 -29.68
CA HIS A 262 -21.14 -1.41 -28.50
C HIS A 262 -19.92 -0.55 -28.82
N ILE A 263 -19.24 -0.07 -27.79
CA ILE A 263 -17.88 0.45 -27.95
C ILE A 263 -16.88 -0.66 -27.65
N GLN A 264 -15.87 -0.80 -28.50
CA GLN A 264 -14.68 -1.59 -28.26
C GLN A 264 -13.58 -0.67 -27.76
N LEU A 265 -13.06 -0.98 -26.59
CA LEU A 265 -12.01 -0.19 -25.93
C LEU A 265 -10.70 -0.96 -25.94
N ASP A 266 -9.63 -0.30 -26.37
CA ASP A 266 -8.28 -0.78 -26.21
C ASP A 266 -7.73 -0.32 -24.86
N VAL A 267 -7.70 -1.20 -23.89
CA VAL A 267 -7.42 -0.88 -22.50
C VAL A 267 -6.04 -1.36 -22.10
N ASP A 268 -5.14 -0.45 -21.73
CA ASP A 268 -3.87 -0.81 -21.09
C ASP A 268 -4.00 -0.80 -19.57
N GLY A 269 -4.21 -1.98 -19.01
CA GLY A 269 -4.46 -2.18 -17.59
C GLY A 269 -3.28 -2.84 -16.86
N LYS A 270 -3.48 -3.04 -15.55
CA LYS A 270 -2.49 -3.71 -14.68
C LYS A 270 -2.06 -5.10 -15.19
N THR A 271 -2.91 -5.79 -15.92
CA THR A 271 -2.70 -7.15 -16.45
C THR A 271 -2.25 -7.19 -17.89
N GLY A 272 -1.90 -6.04 -18.46
CA GLY A 272 -1.53 -5.86 -19.86
C GLY A 272 -2.67 -5.29 -20.71
N ARG A 273 -2.40 -5.13 -22.00
CA ARG A 273 -3.33 -4.59 -22.99
C ARG A 273 -4.42 -5.61 -23.34
N ARG A 274 -5.66 -5.15 -23.46
CA ARG A 274 -6.80 -5.97 -23.84
C ARG A 274 -7.84 -5.16 -24.60
N LEU A 275 -8.62 -5.85 -25.43
CA LEU A 275 -9.85 -5.31 -25.98
C LEU A 275 -11.00 -5.59 -25.00
N SER A 276 -11.80 -4.57 -24.70
CA SER A 276 -12.95 -4.67 -23.82
C SER A 276 -14.19 -4.16 -24.55
N ALA A 277 -15.24 -4.96 -24.63
CA ALA A 277 -16.52 -4.57 -25.19
C ALA A 277 -17.45 -4.04 -24.09
N SER A 278 -18.13 -2.94 -24.36
CA SER A 278 -19.17 -2.41 -23.47
C SER A 278 -20.50 -3.14 -23.65
N THR A 279 -21.50 -2.78 -22.83
CA THR A 279 -22.90 -3.02 -23.17
C THR A 279 -23.32 -2.05 -24.29
N GLU A 280 -24.50 -2.27 -24.88
CA GLU A 280 -25.08 -1.41 -25.92
C GLU A 280 -25.16 0.08 -25.53
N TYR A 281 -25.46 0.36 -24.27
CA TYR A 281 -25.51 1.73 -23.71
C TYR A 281 -24.15 2.45 -23.70
N GLY A 282 -23.05 1.74 -23.86
CA GLY A 282 -21.72 2.34 -23.91
C GLY A 282 -21.55 3.34 -25.04
N VAL A 283 -22.22 3.13 -26.18
CA VAL A 283 -22.21 4.04 -27.35
C VAL A 283 -22.81 5.38 -26.96
N GLU A 284 -24.01 5.37 -26.38
CA GLU A 284 -24.71 6.59 -25.94
C GLU A 284 -23.85 7.37 -24.93
N PHE A 285 -23.33 6.70 -23.90
CA PHE A 285 -22.57 7.39 -22.86
C PHE A 285 -21.25 7.97 -23.37
N TYR A 286 -20.62 7.30 -24.31
CA TYR A 286 -19.43 7.85 -24.96
C TYR A 286 -19.76 9.07 -25.82
N GLN A 287 -20.87 9.05 -26.58
CA GLN A 287 -21.32 10.21 -27.34
C GLN A 287 -21.63 11.41 -26.45
N LYS A 288 -22.33 11.18 -25.32
CA LYS A 288 -22.59 12.21 -24.31
C LYS A 288 -21.31 12.79 -23.69
N LEU A 289 -20.28 11.96 -23.44
CA LEU A 289 -18.97 12.46 -22.99
C LEU A 289 -18.29 13.38 -24.02
N LYS A 290 -18.43 13.08 -25.31
CA LYS A 290 -17.95 13.96 -26.40
C LYS A 290 -18.67 15.29 -26.39
N GLU A 291 -20.00 15.27 -26.20
CA GLU A 291 -20.83 16.49 -26.11
C GLU A 291 -20.43 17.36 -24.90
N CYS A 292 -20.01 16.77 -23.78
CA CYS A 292 -19.57 17.51 -22.59
C CYS A 292 -18.24 18.28 -22.82
N ASN A 293 -17.44 17.86 -23.78
CA ASN A 293 -16.10 18.43 -24.05
C ASN A 293 -15.90 18.64 -25.57
N PRO A 294 -16.67 19.49 -26.25
CA PRO A 294 -16.68 19.60 -27.72
C PRO A 294 -15.32 20.00 -28.31
N ASP A 295 -14.51 20.75 -27.55
CA ASP A 295 -13.19 21.23 -27.99
C ASP A 295 -12.08 20.15 -27.82
N PHE A 296 -12.39 19.01 -27.21
CA PHE A 296 -11.42 17.97 -26.83
C PHE A 296 -11.83 16.59 -27.37
N ASN A 297 -12.08 16.50 -28.67
CA ASN A 297 -12.50 15.28 -29.35
C ASN A 297 -11.45 14.76 -30.34
N SER A 298 -10.22 15.25 -30.28
CA SER A 298 -9.11 14.73 -31.09
C SER A 298 -8.69 13.33 -30.61
N PRO A 299 -8.14 12.48 -31.49
CA PRO A 299 -7.75 11.10 -31.15
C PRO A 299 -6.90 10.99 -29.88
N ASN A 300 -6.00 11.95 -29.64
CA ASN A 300 -5.09 11.97 -28.51
C ASN A 300 -5.66 12.59 -27.22
N ASP A 301 -6.88 13.13 -27.26
CA ASP A 301 -7.51 13.72 -26.09
C ASP A 301 -8.09 12.64 -25.18
N TYR A 302 -8.03 12.87 -23.87
CA TYR A 302 -8.64 11.97 -22.89
C TYR A 302 -10.18 12.17 -22.86
N ILE A 303 -10.91 11.09 -22.72
CA ILE A 303 -12.38 11.09 -22.69
C ILE A 303 -12.96 11.70 -21.42
N PHE A 304 -12.18 11.87 -20.37
CA PHE A 304 -12.60 12.45 -19.08
C PHE A 304 -11.53 13.41 -18.56
N LEU A 305 -11.97 14.61 -18.17
CA LEU A 305 -11.11 15.72 -17.71
C LEU A 305 -9.93 15.95 -18.69
N PRO A 306 -10.19 16.23 -19.98
CA PRO A 306 -9.14 16.28 -21.01
C PRO A 306 -8.08 17.35 -20.76
N LYS A 307 -8.46 18.47 -20.12
CA LYS A 307 -7.53 19.55 -19.71
C LYS A 307 -6.48 19.08 -18.68
N MET A 308 -6.77 18.01 -17.96
CA MET A 308 -5.90 17.51 -16.88
C MET A 308 -4.89 16.48 -17.40
N LYS A 309 -3.72 16.91 -17.86
CA LYS A 309 -2.67 16.00 -18.39
C LYS A 309 -2.19 14.97 -17.38
N ASN A 310 -2.11 15.34 -16.09
CA ASN A 310 -1.74 14.38 -15.03
C ASN A 310 -2.92 13.49 -14.66
N ARG A 311 -2.91 12.25 -15.14
CA ARG A 311 -4.02 11.27 -14.96
C ARG A 311 -4.17 10.79 -13.51
N GLU A 312 -3.14 10.87 -12.69
CA GLU A 312 -3.24 10.65 -11.24
C GLU A 312 -4.10 11.73 -10.57
N THR A 313 -3.94 12.97 -11.01
CA THR A 313 -4.74 14.11 -10.54
C THR A 313 -6.21 13.97 -11.01
N ALA A 314 -6.43 13.60 -12.27
CA ALA A 314 -7.77 13.33 -12.79
C ALA A 314 -8.47 12.21 -11.98
N ALA A 315 -7.78 11.13 -11.69
CA ALA A 315 -8.32 10.03 -10.86
C ALA A 315 -8.66 10.49 -9.44
N ARG A 316 -7.84 11.36 -8.84
CA ARG A 316 -8.13 11.93 -7.50
C ARG A 316 -9.34 12.87 -7.54
N ILE A 317 -9.54 13.63 -8.61
CA ILE A 317 -10.72 14.49 -8.78
C ILE A 317 -11.96 13.60 -8.88
N GLY A 318 -11.98 12.59 -9.74
CA GLY A 318 -13.09 11.64 -9.87
C GLY A 318 -13.41 10.92 -8.55
N GLN A 319 -12.39 10.50 -7.79
CA GLN A 319 -12.59 9.90 -6.47
C GLN A 319 -13.21 10.89 -5.47
N ARG A 320 -12.87 12.19 -5.53
CA ARG A 320 -13.47 13.23 -4.67
C ARG A 320 -14.92 13.48 -5.04
N PHE A 321 -15.25 13.57 -6.34
CA PHE A 321 -16.62 13.70 -6.81
C PHE A 321 -17.46 12.51 -6.32
N PHE A 322 -16.96 11.28 -6.52
CA PHE A 322 -17.62 10.08 -6.02
C PHE A 322 -17.84 10.15 -4.50
N ASN A 323 -16.81 10.49 -3.73
CA ASN A 323 -16.92 10.58 -2.27
C ASN A 323 -17.97 11.60 -1.84
N HIS A 324 -17.99 12.78 -2.46
CA HIS A 324 -18.97 13.81 -2.17
C HIS A 324 -20.39 13.29 -2.35
N VAL A 325 -20.69 12.69 -3.50
CA VAL A 325 -22.04 12.17 -3.80
C VAL A 325 -22.43 11.05 -2.83
N VAL A 326 -21.56 10.07 -2.58
CA VAL A 326 -21.92 8.96 -1.68
C VAL A 326 -22.03 9.39 -0.22
N GLU A 327 -21.33 10.45 0.20
CA GLU A 327 -21.46 11.06 1.53
C GLU A 327 -22.79 11.80 1.66
N GLN A 328 -23.16 12.62 0.68
CA GLN A 328 -24.46 13.33 0.64
C GLN A 328 -25.63 12.33 0.67
N GLU A 329 -25.52 11.24 -0.05
CA GLU A 329 -26.58 10.23 -0.16
C GLU A 329 -26.57 9.19 0.98
N ASN A 330 -25.70 9.32 1.98
CA ASN A 330 -25.51 8.33 3.04
C ASN A 330 -25.18 6.92 2.50
N LEU A 331 -24.42 6.87 1.39
CA LEU A 331 -23.99 5.63 0.74
C LEU A 331 -22.50 5.32 0.98
N LYS A 332 -21.78 6.16 1.77
CA LYS A 332 -20.33 6.02 1.95
C LYS A 332 -19.94 4.70 2.61
N PHE A 333 -20.72 4.25 3.56
CA PHE A 333 -20.46 3.01 4.29
C PHE A 333 -21.59 2.01 4.04
N ASP A 334 -21.27 0.72 4.18
CA ASP A 334 -22.27 -0.33 4.28
C ASP A 334 -22.76 -0.49 5.73
N LYS A 335 -23.64 -1.47 5.94
CA LYS A 335 -24.16 -1.83 7.26
C LYS A 335 -23.07 -2.32 8.24
N ASP A 336 -21.95 -2.79 7.72
CA ASP A 336 -20.82 -3.31 8.51
C ASP A 336 -19.71 -2.25 8.71
N GLY A 337 -19.97 -1.00 8.29
CA GLY A 337 -19.03 0.12 8.45
C GLY A 337 -17.88 0.14 7.43
N ASN A 338 -17.92 -0.68 6.39
CA ASN A 338 -16.88 -0.68 5.37
C ASN A 338 -17.11 0.43 4.34
N PRO A 339 -16.07 1.17 3.92
CA PRO A 339 -16.24 2.31 3.03
C PRO A 339 -16.34 1.89 1.56
N ARG A 340 -17.24 2.55 0.81
CA ARG A 340 -17.26 2.53 -0.65
C ARG A 340 -16.21 3.48 -1.22
N SER A 341 -15.67 3.08 -2.36
CA SER A 341 -14.75 3.87 -3.17
C SER A 341 -15.26 3.90 -4.62
N PHE A 342 -14.64 4.74 -5.44
CA PHE A 342 -15.02 4.78 -6.87
C PHE A 342 -14.91 3.39 -7.53
N TYR A 343 -14.02 2.55 -7.05
CA TYR A 343 -13.90 1.15 -7.49
C TYR A 343 -15.15 0.30 -7.21
N SER A 344 -16.03 0.72 -6.30
CA SER A 344 -17.30 0.04 -6.00
C SER A 344 -18.27 0.06 -7.21
N LEU A 345 -18.14 1.03 -8.13
CA LEU A 345 -18.87 1.03 -9.41
C LEU A 345 -18.51 -0.18 -10.27
N ARG A 346 -17.23 -0.52 -10.35
CA ARG A 346 -16.80 -1.72 -11.06
C ARG A 346 -17.31 -3.00 -10.39
N HIS A 347 -17.32 -3.05 -9.05
CA HIS A 347 -17.91 -4.19 -8.34
C HIS A 347 -19.39 -4.34 -8.65
N TYR A 348 -20.14 -3.23 -8.68
CA TYR A 348 -21.52 -3.20 -9.09
C TYR A 348 -21.70 -3.72 -10.53
N ALA A 349 -20.92 -3.20 -11.47
CA ALA A 349 -20.96 -3.62 -12.87
C ALA A 349 -20.79 -5.14 -13.04
N LEU A 350 -19.76 -5.71 -12.42
CA LEU A 350 -19.46 -7.15 -12.54
C LEU A 350 -20.54 -8.02 -11.88
N GLN A 351 -20.96 -7.66 -10.66
CA GLN A 351 -21.99 -8.42 -9.94
C GLN A 351 -23.34 -8.34 -10.66
N THR A 352 -23.76 -7.15 -11.09
CA THR A 352 -25.03 -6.96 -11.79
C THR A 352 -25.06 -7.72 -13.13
N ARG A 353 -23.95 -7.71 -13.88
CA ARG A 353 -23.86 -8.45 -15.14
C ARG A 353 -23.95 -9.96 -14.92
N LEU A 354 -23.24 -10.47 -13.93
CA LEU A 354 -23.28 -11.90 -13.57
C LEU A 354 -24.68 -12.31 -13.11
N ARG A 355 -25.31 -11.49 -12.25
CA ARG A 355 -26.66 -11.76 -11.74
C ARG A 355 -27.72 -11.72 -12.85
N LYS A 356 -27.71 -10.64 -13.67
CA LYS A 356 -28.71 -10.45 -14.75
C LYS A 356 -28.53 -11.43 -15.90
N SER A 357 -27.38 -12.06 -16.04
CA SER A 357 -27.17 -13.10 -17.05
C SER A 357 -27.92 -14.41 -16.76
N GLY A 358 -28.39 -14.59 -15.52
CA GLY A 358 -29.06 -15.84 -15.14
C GLY A 358 -28.22 -17.11 -15.30
N GLY A 359 -26.90 -16.97 -15.48
CA GLY A 359 -25.97 -18.08 -15.75
C GLY A 359 -25.63 -18.25 -17.25
N ALA A 360 -26.24 -17.49 -18.14
CA ALA A 360 -26.01 -17.60 -19.59
C ALA A 360 -24.65 -17.02 -20.05
N ILE A 361 -24.03 -16.17 -19.23
CA ILE A 361 -22.74 -15.56 -19.62
C ILE A 361 -21.58 -16.56 -19.50
N ASN A 362 -20.76 -16.66 -20.56
CA ASN A 362 -19.49 -17.37 -20.45
C ASN A 362 -18.55 -16.64 -19.52
N ILE A 363 -18.25 -17.23 -18.36
CA ILE A 363 -17.47 -16.60 -17.30
C ILE A 363 -16.01 -16.36 -17.73
N CYS A 364 -15.45 -17.19 -18.61
CA CYS A 364 -14.09 -17.03 -19.11
C CYS A 364 -13.99 -15.82 -20.03
N GLU A 365 -14.94 -15.67 -20.97
CA GLU A 365 -15.00 -14.51 -21.86
C GLU A 365 -15.29 -13.23 -21.08
N PHE A 366 -16.16 -13.28 -20.10
CA PHE A 366 -16.43 -12.14 -19.24
C PHE A 366 -15.22 -11.73 -18.41
N ALA A 367 -14.46 -12.70 -17.87
CA ALA A 367 -13.23 -12.44 -17.16
C ALA A 367 -12.18 -11.74 -18.04
N LYS A 368 -11.99 -12.23 -19.29
CA LYS A 368 -11.10 -11.59 -20.29
C LYS A 368 -11.56 -10.17 -20.61
N ASN A 369 -12.81 -9.98 -20.93
CA ASN A 369 -13.41 -8.67 -21.23
C ASN A 369 -13.19 -7.67 -20.08
N ALA A 370 -13.47 -8.09 -18.86
CA ALA A 370 -13.25 -7.27 -17.68
C ALA A 370 -11.77 -7.16 -17.24
N GLY A 371 -10.84 -7.88 -17.87
CA GLY A 371 -9.42 -7.89 -17.51
C GLY A 371 -9.17 -8.44 -16.09
N THR A 372 -9.86 -9.52 -15.74
CA THR A 372 -9.68 -10.22 -14.46
C THR A 372 -9.56 -11.73 -14.72
N SER A 373 -9.43 -12.54 -13.69
CA SER A 373 -9.45 -14.01 -13.82
C SER A 373 -10.77 -14.57 -13.29
N VAL A 374 -11.13 -15.76 -13.76
CA VAL A 374 -12.30 -16.51 -13.25
C VAL A 374 -12.22 -16.70 -11.74
N ASN A 375 -11.05 -17.06 -11.22
CA ASN A 375 -10.81 -17.20 -9.77
C ASN A 375 -11.11 -15.88 -9.01
N GLN A 376 -10.76 -14.73 -9.57
CA GLN A 376 -11.08 -13.43 -8.97
C GLN A 376 -12.59 -13.13 -9.03
N LEU A 377 -13.27 -13.53 -10.11
CA LEU A 377 -14.73 -13.41 -10.21
C LEU A 377 -15.41 -14.30 -9.17
N GLU A 378 -15.01 -15.54 -9.04
CA GLU A 378 -15.53 -16.47 -8.05
C GLU A 378 -15.33 -15.94 -6.62
N ARG A 379 -14.08 -15.61 -6.26
CA ARG A 379 -13.68 -15.23 -4.91
C ARG A 379 -14.33 -13.95 -4.40
N PHE A 380 -14.45 -12.94 -5.25
CA PHE A 380 -14.86 -11.59 -4.85
C PHE A 380 -16.27 -11.18 -5.31
N TYR A 381 -16.86 -11.92 -6.24
CA TYR A 381 -18.15 -11.54 -6.80
C TYR A 381 -19.20 -12.65 -6.65
N LEU A 382 -18.92 -13.89 -7.06
CA LEU A 382 -19.90 -14.96 -7.01
C LEU A 382 -20.17 -15.45 -5.58
N LYS A 383 -19.13 -15.58 -4.75
CA LYS A 383 -19.24 -16.09 -3.38
C LYS A 383 -20.23 -15.30 -2.49
N PHE A 384 -20.37 -14.00 -2.74
CA PHE A 384 -21.17 -13.08 -1.93
C PHE A 384 -22.41 -12.57 -2.67
N MET A 385 -22.72 -13.13 -3.81
CA MET A 385 -23.83 -12.70 -4.64
C MET A 385 -25.08 -13.52 -4.30
N GLU A 386 -26.21 -12.83 -4.04
CA GLU A 386 -27.51 -13.48 -3.96
C GLU A 386 -27.88 -14.08 -5.33
N ARG A 387 -28.40 -15.29 -5.30
CA ARG A 387 -28.83 -15.97 -6.52
C ARG A 387 -30.10 -15.33 -7.07
N SER A 388 -30.13 -15.09 -8.37
CA SER A 388 -31.34 -14.63 -9.05
C SER A 388 -32.35 -15.78 -9.19
N PRO A 389 -33.66 -15.49 -9.35
CA PRO A 389 -34.67 -16.52 -9.63
C PRO A 389 -34.30 -17.41 -10.83
N ALA A 390 -33.68 -16.84 -11.88
CA ALA A 390 -33.22 -17.59 -13.05
C ALA A 390 -32.09 -18.56 -12.69
N GLN A 391 -31.13 -18.13 -11.84
CA GLN A 391 -30.06 -19.03 -11.36
C GLN A 391 -30.63 -20.15 -10.48
N ILE A 392 -31.61 -19.85 -9.63
CA ILE A 392 -32.27 -20.89 -8.80
C ILE A 392 -32.98 -21.87 -9.71
N LYS A 393 -33.72 -21.40 -10.72
CA LYS A 393 -34.39 -22.25 -11.71
C LYS A 393 -33.39 -23.16 -12.44
N ASN A 394 -32.27 -22.64 -12.89
CA ASN A 394 -31.21 -23.42 -13.55
C ASN A 394 -30.64 -24.51 -12.63
N LEU A 395 -30.51 -24.23 -11.33
CA LEU A 395 -30.03 -25.23 -10.35
C LEU A 395 -31.07 -26.33 -10.06
N GLN A 396 -32.35 -26.03 -10.24
CA GLN A 396 -33.47 -26.97 -10.01
C GLN A 396 -33.81 -27.80 -11.25
N THR A 397 -33.33 -27.38 -12.43
CA THR A 397 -33.63 -28.06 -13.68
C THR A 397 -32.61 -29.18 -13.90
N PHE A 398 -33.03 -30.42 -13.76
CA PHE A 398 -32.30 -31.55 -14.30
C PHE A 398 -32.64 -31.68 -15.78
N ALA A 399 -31.71 -32.17 -16.59
CA ALA A 399 -32.05 -32.54 -17.96
C ALA A 399 -33.23 -33.50 -17.89
N SER A 400 -34.33 -33.15 -18.56
CA SER A 400 -35.42 -34.11 -18.75
C SER A 400 -34.87 -35.31 -19.52
N GLU A 401 -34.96 -36.50 -18.90
CA GLU A 401 -34.69 -37.79 -19.54
C GLU A 401 -35.44 -37.93 -20.85
#